data_1435043f96305c8529632ac96d207dcd
#
_entry.id   1435043f96305c8529632ac96d207dcd
#
_cell.length_a   1.000
_cell.length_b   1.000
_cell.length_c   1.000
_cell.angle_alpha   90.00
_cell.angle_beta   90.00
_cell.angle_gamma   90.00
#
_symmetry.space_group_name_H-M   'P 1'
#
loop_
_entity.id
_entity.type
_entity.pdbx_description
1 polymer ?
#
loop_
_entity_poly.entity_id
_entity_poly.type
_entity_poly.pdbx_seq_one_letter_code
_entity_poly.pdbx_strand_id
1 'polypeptide(L)'
;MKLSCDYSLDEMRRVFNRKFPHRLGDFERFVSGLMLAVEIVPTPDQEEKAEGENAIRDVNDRPIFRAAVNAKVNAIITGDKDFLESGITKPKSLTATEFLGA
;
A
#
# COMPACT_ATOMS: atom_id res chain seq x y z
N MET A 1 1.30 6.49 -11.87
CA MET A 1 1.47 5.25 -11.10
C MET A 1 0.30 5.09 -10.15
N LYS A 2 -0.24 3.89 -10.05
CA LYS A 2 -1.35 3.57 -9.15
C LYS A 2 -0.85 2.72 -8.00
N LEU A 3 -1.28 3.04 -6.78
CA LEU A 3 -0.94 2.28 -5.57
C LEU A 3 -2.20 1.97 -4.77
N SER A 4 -2.22 0.80 -4.14
CA SER A 4 -3.11 0.53 -3.01
C SER A 4 -2.32 0.75 -1.73
N CYS A 5 -2.93 1.37 -0.72
CA CYS A 5 -2.27 1.66 0.54
C CYS A 5 -3.12 1.17 1.70
N ASP A 6 -2.55 0.28 2.50
CA ASP A 6 -3.18 -0.31 3.68
C ASP A 6 -2.81 0.43 4.96
N TYR A 7 -2.13 1.56 4.84
CA TYR A 7 -1.78 2.42 5.98
C TYR A 7 -2.70 3.62 6.03
N SER A 8 -3.06 4.05 7.23
CA SER A 8 -3.68 5.36 7.43
C SER A 8 -2.65 6.48 7.23
N LEU A 9 -3.13 7.70 7.03
CA LEU A 9 -2.23 8.87 6.95
C LEU A 9 -1.42 9.05 8.23
N ASP A 10 -2.02 8.78 9.40
CA ASP A 10 -1.31 8.90 10.68
C ASP A 10 -0.20 7.85 10.81
N GLU A 11 -0.45 6.63 10.36
CA GLU A 11 0.57 5.58 10.35
C GLU A 11 1.72 5.95 9.41
N MET A 12 1.41 6.45 8.22
CA MET A 12 2.41 6.89 7.25
C MET A 12 3.23 8.06 7.78
N ARG A 13 2.59 9.01 8.48
CA ARG A 13 3.28 10.14 9.12
C ARG A 13 4.27 9.65 10.18
N ARG A 14 3.88 8.68 11.00
CA ARG A 14 4.76 8.10 12.02
C ARG A 14 5.99 7.43 11.39
N VAL A 15 5.79 6.67 10.32
CA VAL A 15 6.89 6.02 9.61
C VAL A 15 7.81 7.08 8.99
N PHE A 16 7.25 8.09 8.34
CA PHE A 16 8.02 9.18 7.74
C PHE A 16 8.87 9.90 8.78
N ASN A 17 8.27 10.29 9.91
CA ASN A 17 8.97 11.03 10.97
C ASN A 17 10.08 10.19 11.61
N ARG A 18 9.88 8.89 11.75
CA ARG A 18 10.90 7.98 12.27
C ARG A 18 12.06 7.83 11.28
N LYS A 19 11.75 7.74 9.99
CA LYS A 19 12.76 7.55 8.94
C LYS A 19 13.53 8.83 8.65
N PHE A 20 12.86 9.97 8.74
CA PHE A 20 13.43 11.28 8.42
C PHE A 20 13.30 12.23 9.61
N PRO A 21 14.05 11.98 10.72
CA PRO A 21 13.91 12.79 11.93
C PRO A 21 14.31 14.26 11.73
N HIS A 22 15.10 14.56 10.71
CA HIS A 22 15.50 15.94 10.37
C HIS A 22 14.46 16.66 9.52
N ARG A 23 13.38 16.00 9.14
CA ARG A 23 12.32 16.54 8.28
C ARG A 23 10.96 16.48 8.97
N LEU A 24 10.95 16.68 10.29
CA LEU A 24 9.69 16.74 11.05
C LEU A 24 8.86 17.90 10.52
N GLY A 25 7.57 17.64 10.28
CA GLY A 25 6.66 18.61 9.71
C GLY A 25 6.60 18.63 8.18
N ASP A 26 7.48 17.90 7.49
CA ASP A 26 7.52 17.89 6.04
C ASP A 26 6.60 16.83 5.41
N PHE A 27 5.94 16.01 6.22
CA PHE A 27 5.12 14.90 5.73
C PHE A 27 4.01 15.37 4.79
N GLU A 28 3.27 16.42 5.18
CA GLU A 28 2.17 16.94 4.35
C GLU A 28 2.68 17.47 3.01
N ARG A 29 3.83 18.12 3.01
CA ARG A 29 4.47 18.58 1.77
C ARG A 29 4.90 17.42 0.90
N PHE A 30 5.45 16.38 1.51
CA PHE A 30 5.83 15.15 0.82
C PHE A 30 4.61 14.48 0.17
N VAL A 31 3.50 14.35 0.92
CA VAL A 31 2.27 13.73 0.41
C VAL A 31 1.69 14.55 -0.75
N SER A 32 1.69 15.88 -0.63
CA SER A 32 1.18 16.75 -1.70
C SER A 32 1.97 16.55 -2.99
N GLY A 33 3.30 16.46 -2.91
CA GLY A 33 4.14 16.18 -4.07
C GLY A 33 3.89 14.79 -4.64
N LEU A 34 3.75 13.79 -3.76
CA LEU A 34 3.49 12.42 -4.16
C LEU A 34 2.17 12.29 -4.92
N MET A 35 1.12 12.98 -4.49
CA MET A 35 -0.20 12.93 -5.10
C MET A 35 -0.23 13.51 -6.53
N LEU A 36 0.79 14.26 -6.93
CA LEU A 36 0.90 14.71 -8.31
C LEU A 36 1.35 13.59 -9.26
N ALA A 37 2.04 12.59 -8.72
CA ALA A 37 2.62 11.50 -9.52
C ALA A 37 1.94 10.15 -9.28
N VAL A 38 1.20 9.99 -8.19
CA VAL A 38 0.66 8.72 -7.74
C VAL A 38 -0.83 8.84 -7.47
N GLU A 39 -1.59 7.89 -8.00
CA GLU A 39 -3.00 7.72 -7.69
C GLU A 39 -3.13 6.63 -6.62
N ILE A 40 -3.76 6.96 -5.50
CA ILE A 40 -4.09 5.98 -4.46
C ILE A 40 -5.47 5.42 -4.75
N VAL A 41 -5.53 4.12 -4.94
CA VAL A 41 -6.78 3.42 -5.25
C VAL A 41 -7.50 3.09 -3.95
N PRO A 42 -8.76 3.51 -3.78
CA PRO A 42 -9.55 3.12 -2.61
C PRO A 42 -9.84 1.62 -2.66
N THR A 43 -10.16 1.03 -1.51
CA THR A 43 -10.55 -0.36 -1.41
C THR A 43 -12.07 -0.44 -1.36
N PRO A 44 -12.77 -0.57 -2.50
CA PRO A 44 -14.21 -0.78 -2.49
C PRO A 44 -14.53 -2.20 -2.05
N ASP A 45 -15.78 -2.43 -1.70
CA ASP A 45 -16.26 -3.79 -1.46
C ASP A 45 -16.15 -4.57 -2.76
N GLN A 46 -15.36 -5.64 -2.75
CA GLN A 46 -15.14 -6.51 -3.89
C GLN A 46 -15.64 -7.90 -3.54
N GLU A 47 -16.68 -8.36 -4.23
CA GLU A 47 -17.24 -9.68 -4.02
C GLU A 47 -16.59 -10.72 -4.93
N GLU A 48 -16.16 -10.31 -6.12
CA GLU A 48 -15.52 -11.23 -7.07
C GLU A 48 -14.13 -11.61 -6.63
N LYS A 49 -13.87 -12.89 -6.61
CA LYS A 49 -12.54 -13.42 -6.28
C LYS A 49 -11.53 -13.08 -7.37
N ALA A 50 -10.34 -12.72 -6.94
CA ALA A 50 -9.22 -12.50 -7.84
C ALA A 50 -8.34 -13.74 -7.91
N GLU A 51 -7.77 -14.01 -9.07
CA GLU A 51 -6.80 -15.09 -9.23
C GLU A 51 -5.60 -14.84 -8.33
N GLY A 52 -5.20 -15.86 -7.59
CA GLY A 52 -4.05 -15.77 -6.68
C GLY A 52 -4.37 -15.28 -5.27
N GLU A 53 -5.62 -14.88 -4.99
CA GLU A 53 -5.97 -14.36 -3.66
C GLU A 53 -5.78 -15.38 -2.54
N ASN A 54 -5.81 -16.67 -2.86
CA ASN A 54 -5.60 -17.72 -1.87
C ASN A 54 -4.20 -17.71 -1.26
N ALA A 55 -3.24 -17.05 -1.89
CA ALA A 55 -1.92 -16.80 -1.32
C ALA A 55 -1.97 -15.84 -0.12
N ILE A 56 -3.05 -15.07 -0.01
CA ILE A 56 -3.32 -14.20 1.16
C ILE A 56 -4.03 -15.06 2.20
N ARG A 57 -3.35 -15.35 3.32
CA ARG A 57 -3.87 -16.26 4.35
C ARG A 57 -5.11 -15.72 5.04
N ASP A 58 -5.12 -14.42 5.38
CA ASP A 58 -6.25 -13.79 6.05
C ASP A 58 -7.31 -13.40 5.02
N VAL A 59 -8.49 -14.04 5.10
CA VAL A 59 -9.60 -13.75 4.19
C VAL A 59 -10.08 -12.31 4.28
N ASN A 60 -9.87 -11.63 5.41
CA ASN A 60 -10.27 -10.24 5.59
C ASN A 60 -9.40 -9.27 4.80
N ASP A 61 -8.20 -9.69 4.38
CA ASP A 61 -7.28 -8.88 3.58
C ASP A 61 -7.46 -9.09 2.08
N ARG A 62 -8.19 -10.12 1.68
CA ARG A 62 -8.41 -10.43 0.27
C ARG A 62 -9.16 -9.33 -0.50
N PRO A 63 -10.12 -8.59 0.07
CA PRO A 63 -10.74 -7.47 -0.64
C PRO A 63 -9.74 -6.39 -1.08
N ILE A 64 -8.70 -6.13 -0.30
CA ILE A 64 -7.64 -5.18 -0.66
C ILE A 64 -6.90 -5.69 -1.90
N PHE A 65 -6.56 -6.96 -1.92
CA PHE A 65 -5.90 -7.60 -3.07
C PHE A 65 -6.79 -7.57 -4.31
N ARG A 66 -8.07 -7.89 -4.18
CA ARG A 66 -9.04 -7.86 -5.29
C ARG A 66 -9.13 -6.46 -5.90
N ALA A 67 -9.25 -5.44 -5.06
CA ALA A 67 -9.31 -4.05 -5.52
C ALA A 67 -8.02 -3.67 -6.26
N ALA A 68 -6.87 -4.07 -5.73
CA ALA A 68 -5.56 -3.80 -6.34
C ALA A 68 -5.43 -4.45 -7.71
N VAL A 69 -5.84 -5.71 -7.84
CA VAL A 69 -5.81 -6.43 -9.12
C VAL A 69 -6.75 -5.77 -10.14
N ASN A 70 -7.98 -5.47 -9.73
CA ASN A 70 -8.98 -4.89 -10.63
C ASN A 70 -8.58 -3.50 -11.11
N ALA A 71 -7.92 -2.71 -10.27
CA ALA A 71 -7.44 -1.38 -10.63
C ALA A 71 -6.07 -1.40 -11.34
N LYS A 72 -5.44 -2.58 -11.44
CA LYS A 72 -4.13 -2.76 -12.07
C LYS A 72 -3.07 -1.86 -11.43
N VAL A 73 -3.04 -1.86 -10.10
CA VAL A 73 -2.05 -1.05 -9.37
C VAL A 73 -0.63 -1.57 -9.57
N ASN A 74 0.35 -0.70 -9.43
CA ASN A 74 1.76 -1.05 -9.55
C ASN A 74 2.29 -1.73 -8.28
N ALA A 75 1.77 -1.33 -7.11
CA ALA A 75 2.18 -1.89 -5.83
C ALA A 75 1.10 -1.73 -4.77
N ILE A 76 1.19 -2.56 -3.73
CA ILE A 76 0.40 -2.46 -2.50
C ILE A 76 1.35 -2.06 -1.37
N ILE A 77 1.06 -0.96 -0.70
CA ILE A 77 1.83 -0.51 0.46
C ILE A 77 1.15 -1.05 1.70
N THR A 78 1.79 -1.96 2.41
CA THR A 78 1.19 -2.66 3.55
C THR A 78 2.23 -3.07 4.60
N GLY A 79 1.81 -3.15 5.85
CA GLY A 79 2.59 -3.74 6.93
C GLY A 79 2.17 -5.17 7.26
N ASP A 80 1.18 -5.69 6.54
CA ASP A 80 0.63 -7.01 6.82
C ASP A 80 1.54 -8.11 6.25
N LYS A 81 1.97 -9.01 7.12
CA LYS A 81 2.83 -10.13 6.72
C LYS A 81 2.16 -11.07 5.74
N ASP A 82 0.83 -11.19 5.78
CA ASP A 82 0.10 -12.06 4.88
C ASP A 82 0.25 -11.60 3.42
N PHE A 83 0.38 -10.29 3.17
CA PHE A 83 0.72 -9.76 1.86
C PHE A 83 2.22 -9.89 1.57
N LEU A 84 3.06 -9.47 2.50
CA LEU A 84 4.52 -9.41 2.31
C LEU A 84 5.12 -10.80 2.09
N GLU A 85 4.58 -11.82 2.74
CA GLU A 85 5.06 -13.21 2.66
C GLU A 85 4.28 -14.06 1.67
N SER A 86 3.33 -13.49 0.94
CA SER A 86 2.44 -14.24 0.03
C SER A 86 3.16 -14.79 -1.21
N GLY A 87 4.28 -14.21 -1.58
CA GLY A 87 4.98 -14.53 -2.82
C GLY A 87 4.37 -13.91 -4.07
N ILE A 88 3.32 -13.11 -3.92
CA ILE A 88 2.68 -12.41 -5.03
C ILE A 88 3.59 -11.28 -5.50
N THR A 89 3.84 -11.24 -6.82
CA THR A 89 4.70 -10.22 -7.43
C THR A 89 3.95 -9.20 -8.28
N LYS A 90 2.67 -9.48 -8.60
CA LYS A 90 1.82 -8.59 -9.39
C LYS A 90 0.43 -8.53 -8.75
N PRO A 91 0.10 -7.46 -8.04
CA PRO A 91 0.96 -6.32 -7.69
C PRO A 91 2.00 -6.68 -6.61
N LYS A 92 3.14 -5.99 -6.66
CA LYS A 92 4.19 -6.15 -5.66
C LYS A 92 3.76 -5.54 -4.33
N SER A 93 4.09 -6.19 -3.22
CA SER A 93 3.84 -5.66 -1.88
C SER A 93 5.11 -5.01 -1.32
N LEU A 94 4.95 -3.83 -0.75
CA LEU A 94 6.03 -3.06 -0.13
C LEU A 94 5.61 -2.61 1.26
N THR A 95 6.57 -2.55 2.18
CA THR A 95 6.35 -1.87 3.45
C THR A 95 6.37 -0.35 3.25
N ALA A 96 5.82 0.40 4.21
CA ALA A 96 5.91 1.86 4.17
C ALA A 96 7.38 2.32 4.17
N THR A 97 8.23 1.65 4.95
CA THR A 97 9.65 1.97 5.01
C THR A 97 10.33 1.76 3.66
N GLU A 98 10.05 0.65 2.98
CA GLU A 98 10.59 0.39 1.65
C GLU A 98 10.11 1.41 0.63
N PHE A 99 8.82 1.75 0.66
CA PHE A 99 8.24 2.73 -0.24
C PHE A 99 8.87 4.12 -0.06
N LEU A 100 9.03 4.57 1.19
CA LEU A 100 9.60 5.88 1.50
C LEU A 100 11.11 5.93 1.28
N GLY A 101 11.78 4.77 1.29
CA GLY A 101 13.23 4.67 1.15
C GLY A 101 13.72 4.44 -0.27
N ALA A 102 12.81 4.24 -1.18
CA ALA A 102 13.16 3.94 -2.56
C ALA A 102 13.77 5.13 -3.28
#